data_8121ba2cc679704836c05e7b393c7a07
#
_entry.id   8121ba2cc679704836c05e7b393c7a07
#
_cell.length_a   1.000
_cell.length_b   1.000
_cell.length_c   1.000
_cell.angle_alpha   90.00
_cell.angle_beta   90.00
_cell.angle_gamma   90.00
#
_symmetry.space_group_name_H-M   'P 1'
#
loop_
_entity.id
_entity.type
_entity.pdbx_description
1 polymer ?
#
loop_
_entity_poly.entity_id
_entity_poly.type
_entity_poly.pdbx_seq_one_letter_code
_entity_poly.pdbx_strand_id
1 'polypeptide(L)'
;VLIEKPSVLSLTELDELDRLARQHHVLAKVVYHKLLDPDHKKLRTLVHDRVLQHVNTGYCSLLEPKSISGSQFAEWIFGRNPGTYVAVHYIKLIDFTFGGALKTITATGQRGIVGPKDGPTWDSTQMRMVYEYDDGRNAAFDIHTSWVTPDNFPGYVEQEVQFRFDNGVWNGHSRKRGVECTVEGLTPTRLKTTMNNHYNGTFVEPWGERSQRGYGIEVLERFVRELAYVEFAGAQGDRPARYQEMQSLGYNDLAADRQTVAAVQALEAILAHHAAGEPDCVVRVNDRNGGLVLYRPGKAEPEVLYSGKV
;
A
#
# COMPACT_ATOMS: atom_id res chain seq x y z
N VAL A 1 8.60 17.54 -3.91
CA VAL A 1 8.04 16.71 -4.99
C VAL A 1 7.03 15.75 -4.38
N LEU A 2 5.85 15.66 -4.97
CA LEU A 2 4.85 14.65 -4.64
C LEU A 2 4.85 13.61 -5.77
N ILE A 3 5.05 12.34 -5.39
CA ILE A 3 5.30 11.22 -6.32
C ILE A 3 4.08 10.30 -6.29
N GLU A 4 3.53 9.96 -7.46
CA GLU A 4 2.48 8.94 -7.54
C GLU A 4 3.03 7.54 -7.17
N LYS A 5 2.15 6.72 -6.65
CA LYS A 5 2.44 5.32 -6.28
C LYS A 5 2.37 4.36 -7.50
N PRO A 6 3.19 3.33 -7.54
CA PRO A 6 4.35 3.11 -6.69
C PRO A 6 5.40 4.18 -6.97
N SER A 7 6.20 4.52 -5.96
CA SER A 7 7.25 5.54 -6.13
C SER A 7 8.26 5.14 -7.22
N VAL A 8 8.61 3.86 -7.23
CA VAL A 8 9.49 3.18 -8.19
C VAL A 8 9.15 1.68 -8.21
N LEU A 9 9.77 0.91 -9.12
CA LEU A 9 9.55 -0.54 -9.26
C LEU A 9 10.66 -1.39 -8.65
N SER A 10 11.79 -0.80 -8.27
CA SER A 10 12.91 -1.53 -7.69
C SER A 10 13.57 -0.79 -6.53
N LEU A 11 14.21 -1.54 -5.64
CA LEU A 11 14.96 -0.98 -4.52
C LEU A 11 16.19 -0.19 -4.96
N THR A 12 16.79 -0.54 -6.09
CA THR A 12 17.90 0.20 -6.68
C THR A 12 17.47 1.60 -7.12
N GLU A 13 16.31 1.71 -7.78
CA GLU A 13 15.71 3.00 -8.14
C GLU A 13 15.32 3.80 -6.91
N LEU A 14 14.79 3.15 -5.86
CA LEU A 14 14.42 3.82 -4.61
C LEU A 14 15.66 4.40 -3.92
N ASP A 15 16.76 3.65 -3.86
CA ASP A 15 18.00 4.10 -3.26
C ASP A 15 18.57 5.32 -3.99
N GLU A 16 18.52 5.32 -5.31
CA GLU A 16 18.98 6.46 -6.11
C GLU A 16 18.06 7.68 -5.93
N LEU A 17 16.76 7.48 -5.92
CA LEU A 17 15.79 8.55 -5.73
C LEU A 17 15.93 9.20 -4.34
N ASP A 18 16.06 8.38 -3.28
CA ASP A 18 16.26 8.88 -1.91
C ASP A 18 17.61 9.60 -1.79
N ARG A 19 18.67 9.07 -2.40
CA ARG A 19 20.00 9.72 -2.45
C ARG A 19 19.92 11.11 -3.10
N LEU A 20 19.25 11.21 -4.25
CA LEU A 20 19.08 12.48 -4.97
C LEU A 20 18.23 13.48 -4.17
N ALA A 21 17.12 13.03 -3.58
CA ALA A 21 16.27 13.87 -2.76
C ALA A 21 17.04 14.47 -1.57
N ARG A 22 17.84 13.65 -0.89
CA ARG A 22 18.72 14.10 0.23
C ARG A 22 19.81 15.03 -0.23
N GLN A 23 20.51 14.68 -1.32
CA GLN A 23 21.60 15.49 -1.86
C GLN A 23 21.15 16.90 -2.25
N HIS A 24 19.96 17.02 -2.80
CA HIS A 24 19.40 18.30 -3.26
C HIS A 24 18.45 18.96 -2.26
N HIS A 25 18.28 18.39 -1.07
CA HIS A 25 17.35 18.86 -0.04
C HIS A 25 15.92 19.08 -0.57
N VAL A 26 15.44 18.14 -1.41
CA VAL A 26 14.10 18.14 -1.98
C VAL A 26 13.19 17.30 -1.12
N LEU A 27 12.12 17.90 -0.56
CA LEU A 27 11.08 17.16 0.12
C LEU A 27 10.36 16.27 -0.90
N ALA A 28 10.56 14.95 -0.80
CA ALA A 28 9.98 13.94 -1.67
C ALA A 28 9.02 13.05 -0.86
N LYS A 29 7.74 13.04 -1.25
CA LYS A 29 6.68 12.29 -0.58
C LYS A 29 5.88 11.47 -1.58
N VAL A 30 5.44 10.28 -1.19
CA VAL A 30 4.66 9.38 -2.04
C VAL A 30 3.16 9.51 -1.75
N VAL A 31 2.33 9.46 -2.79
CA VAL A 31 0.87 9.58 -2.66
C VAL A 31 0.27 8.26 -2.17
N TYR A 32 0.04 8.16 -0.87
CA TYR A 32 -0.69 7.06 -0.24
C TYR A 32 -1.98 7.54 0.39
N HIS A 33 -2.94 7.93 -0.43
CA HIS A 33 -4.22 8.49 0.04
C HIS A 33 -4.97 7.55 1.00
N LYS A 34 -4.79 6.22 0.89
CA LYS A 34 -5.41 5.26 1.82
C LYS A 34 -4.95 5.42 3.27
N LEU A 35 -3.77 5.97 3.52
CA LEU A 35 -3.31 6.27 4.88
C LEU A 35 -4.12 7.39 5.55
N LEU A 36 -4.78 8.23 4.74
CA LEU A 36 -5.59 9.35 5.22
C LEU A 36 -7.09 9.05 5.21
N ASP A 37 -7.50 7.89 4.73
CA ASP A 37 -8.88 7.41 4.86
C ASP A 37 -9.28 7.39 6.34
N PRO A 38 -10.40 8.03 6.73
CA PRO A 38 -10.83 8.11 8.12
C PRO A 38 -10.96 6.75 8.82
N ASP A 39 -11.41 5.73 8.09
CA ASP A 39 -11.53 4.38 8.65
C ASP A 39 -10.15 3.76 8.90
N HIS A 40 -9.20 3.94 7.99
CA HIS A 40 -7.83 3.47 8.18
C HIS A 40 -7.08 4.25 9.26
N LYS A 41 -7.31 5.58 9.37
CA LYS A 41 -6.77 6.38 10.49
C LYS A 41 -7.30 5.88 11.83
N LYS A 42 -8.60 5.53 11.91
CA LYS A 42 -9.20 4.97 13.11
C LYS A 42 -8.60 3.60 13.47
N LEU A 43 -8.44 2.71 12.49
CA LEU A 43 -7.74 1.43 12.68
C LEU A 43 -6.36 1.65 13.31
N ARG A 44 -5.56 2.53 12.67
CA ARG A 44 -4.22 2.83 13.16
C ARG A 44 -4.23 3.39 14.60
N THR A 45 -5.17 4.27 14.92
CA THR A 45 -5.33 4.79 16.30
C THR A 45 -5.59 3.66 17.29
N LEU A 46 -6.50 2.73 16.98
CA LEU A 46 -6.81 1.61 17.88
C LEU A 46 -5.63 0.65 18.06
N VAL A 47 -4.82 0.45 17.01
CA VAL A 47 -3.58 -0.34 17.09
C VAL A 47 -2.52 0.40 17.90
N HIS A 48 -2.29 1.69 17.64
CA HIS A 48 -1.33 2.52 18.35
C HIS A 48 -1.65 2.57 19.87
N ASP A 49 -2.91 2.74 20.21
CA ASP A 49 -3.39 2.83 21.59
C ASP A 49 -3.53 1.45 22.26
N ARG A 50 -3.13 0.38 21.57
CA ARG A 50 -3.20 -1.01 22.03
C ARG A 50 -4.60 -1.49 22.40
N VAL A 51 -5.64 -0.86 21.87
CA VAL A 51 -7.03 -1.34 21.97
C VAL A 51 -7.20 -2.60 21.14
N LEU A 52 -6.66 -2.62 19.92
CA LEU A 52 -6.46 -3.81 19.10
C LEU A 52 -5.03 -4.29 19.32
N GLN A 53 -4.91 -5.51 19.84
CA GLN A 53 -3.62 -6.10 20.17
C GLN A 53 -3.16 -6.97 19.02
N HIS A 54 -1.92 -7.20 18.88
CA HIS A 54 -1.23 -7.96 17.85
C HIS A 54 -2.10 -8.53 16.70
N VAL A 55 -1.81 -8.11 15.47
CA VAL A 55 -2.49 -8.63 14.29
C VAL A 55 -1.97 -10.05 13.94
N ASN A 56 -2.88 -10.98 13.67
CA ASN A 56 -2.53 -12.36 13.33
C ASN A 56 -2.59 -12.62 11.82
N THR A 57 -3.64 -12.10 11.17
CA THR A 57 -3.85 -12.30 9.74
C THR A 57 -4.67 -11.16 9.17
N GLY A 58 -4.52 -10.92 7.87
CA GLY A 58 -5.27 -9.92 7.14
C GLY A 58 -5.61 -10.34 5.72
N TYR A 59 -6.69 -9.76 5.23
CA TYR A 59 -7.12 -9.86 3.84
C TYR A 59 -7.47 -8.47 3.33
N CYS A 60 -6.99 -8.13 2.15
CA CYS A 60 -7.34 -6.90 1.46
C CYS A 60 -7.77 -7.22 0.03
N SER A 61 -8.78 -6.53 -0.47
CA SER A 61 -9.13 -6.59 -1.88
C SER A 61 -9.30 -5.20 -2.48
N LEU A 62 -8.92 -5.07 -3.75
CA LEU A 62 -9.20 -3.91 -4.58
C LEU A 62 -9.50 -4.39 -5.99
N LEU A 63 -10.80 -4.37 -6.34
CA LEU A 63 -11.32 -4.91 -7.58
C LEU A 63 -11.89 -3.78 -8.41
N GLU A 64 -11.37 -3.60 -9.60
CA GLU A 64 -11.73 -2.53 -10.53
C GLU A 64 -12.49 -3.08 -11.73
N PRO A 65 -13.43 -2.31 -12.31
CA PRO A 65 -14.18 -2.73 -13.48
C PRO A 65 -13.30 -2.78 -14.74
N LYS A 66 -13.74 -3.59 -15.71
CA LYS A 66 -13.06 -3.74 -17.00
C LYS A 66 -12.87 -2.44 -17.76
N SER A 67 -13.80 -1.49 -17.61
CA SER A 67 -13.71 -0.17 -18.23
C SER A 67 -12.51 0.65 -17.78
N ILE A 68 -11.98 0.43 -16.58
CA ILE A 68 -10.76 1.10 -16.13
C ILE A 68 -9.57 0.66 -17.00
N SER A 69 -9.34 -0.63 -17.13
CA SER A 69 -8.24 -1.15 -17.93
C SER A 69 -8.50 -1.07 -19.44
N GLY A 70 -9.75 -1.30 -19.86
CA GLY A 70 -10.12 -1.40 -21.27
C GLY A 70 -10.35 -0.07 -21.99
N SER A 71 -10.65 1.03 -21.27
CA SER A 71 -10.93 2.33 -21.87
C SER A 71 -10.23 3.51 -21.19
N GLN A 72 -10.35 3.66 -19.88
CA GLN A 72 -9.82 4.84 -19.18
C GLN A 72 -8.29 4.89 -19.18
N PHE A 73 -7.63 3.74 -19.07
CA PHE A 73 -6.18 3.59 -19.00
C PHE A 73 -5.61 2.62 -20.04
N ALA A 74 -6.33 2.37 -21.13
CA ALA A 74 -5.98 1.37 -22.15
C ALA A 74 -4.54 1.52 -22.67
N GLU A 75 -4.06 2.73 -22.91
CA GLU A 75 -2.70 2.99 -23.38
C GLU A 75 -1.63 2.70 -22.32
N TRP A 76 -1.97 2.97 -21.05
CA TRP A 76 -1.02 2.82 -19.94
C TRP A 76 -0.95 1.40 -19.39
N ILE A 77 -2.05 0.63 -19.50
CA ILE A 77 -2.20 -0.68 -18.86
C ILE A 77 -1.36 -1.78 -19.50
N PHE A 78 -0.91 -1.60 -20.73
CA PHE A 78 -0.13 -2.60 -21.46
C PHE A 78 1.12 -3.00 -20.67
N GLY A 79 1.31 -4.31 -20.48
CA GLY A 79 2.43 -4.86 -19.71
C GLY A 79 2.35 -4.64 -18.20
N ARG A 80 1.21 -4.22 -17.67
CA ARG A 80 1.01 -3.94 -16.25
C ARG A 80 0.20 -5.05 -15.57
N ASN A 81 0.15 -4.97 -14.25
CA ASN A 81 -0.67 -5.83 -13.41
C ASN A 81 -1.41 -5.02 -12.33
N PRO A 82 -2.59 -5.48 -11.89
CA PRO A 82 -3.35 -4.78 -10.86
C PRO A 82 -2.65 -4.78 -9.48
N GLY A 83 -1.78 -5.76 -9.20
CA GLY A 83 -1.04 -5.82 -7.95
C GLY A 83 -0.13 -4.62 -7.76
N THR A 84 0.77 -4.39 -8.70
CA THR A 84 1.68 -3.22 -8.67
C THR A 84 0.91 -1.90 -8.70
N TYR A 85 -0.21 -1.85 -9.44
CA TYR A 85 -0.97 -0.61 -9.58
C TYR A 85 -1.79 -0.26 -8.34
N VAL A 86 -2.52 -1.21 -7.76
CA VAL A 86 -3.48 -0.91 -6.68
C VAL A 86 -3.18 -1.60 -5.35
N ALA A 87 -2.56 -2.80 -5.32
CA ALA A 87 -2.21 -3.48 -4.07
C ALA A 87 -1.22 -2.67 -3.24
N VAL A 88 -0.38 -1.87 -3.88
CA VAL A 88 0.61 -0.98 -3.25
C VAL A 88 -0.01 -0.09 -2.16
N HIS A 89 -1.26 0.31 -2.29
CA HIS A 89 -1.98 1.06 -1.25
C HIS A 89 -2.18 0.25 0.04
N TYR A 90 -2.48 -1.05 -0.10
CA TYR A 90 -2.69 -1.93 1.05
C TYR A 90 -1.38 -2.47 1.60
N ILE A 91 -0.38 -2.70 0.75
CA ILE A 91 0.98 -3.01 1.22
C ILE A 91 1.44 -1.90 2.16
N LYS A 92 1.33 -0.64 1.73
CA LYS A 92 1.72 0.51 2.55
C LYS A 92 0.83 0.69 3.79
N LEU A 93 -0.47 0.43 3.69
CA LEU A 93 -1.38 0.47 4.83
C LEU A 93 -0.98 -0.54 5.90
N ILE A 94 -0.66 -1.78 5.51
CA ILE A 94 -0.22 -2.86 6.40
C ILE A 94 1.10 -2.47 7.08
N ASP A 95 2.10 -2.11 6.28
CA ASP A 95 3.42 -1.70 6.76
C ASP A 95 3.33 -0.54 7.77
N PHE A 96 2.62 0.53 7.41
CA PHE A 96 2.49 1.72 8.24
C PHE A 96 1.63 1.50 9.49
N THR A 97 0.60 0.63 9.42
CA THR A 97 -0.33 0.42 10.54
C THR A 97 0.21 -0.56 11.56
N PHE A 98 0.82 -1.65 11.11
CA PHE A 98 1.20 -2.76 11.96
C PHE A 98 2.71 -2.84 12.18
N GLY A 99 3.53 -2.24 11.30
CA GLY A 99 4.99 -2.40 11.35
C GLY A 99 5.42 -3.85 11.08
N GLY A 100 6.52 -4.25 11.72
CA GLY A 100 7.13 -5.56 11.51
C GLY A 100 8.10 -5.57 10.32
N ALA A 101 8.83 -6.67 10.18
CA ALA A 101 9.77 -6.91 9.11
C ALA A 101 9.17 -7.85 8.06
N LEU A 102 9.08 -7.40 6.81
CA LEU A 102 8.65 -8.24 5.70
C LEU A 102 9.66 -9.37 5.47
N LYS A 103 9.21 -10.62 5.48
CA LYS A 103 10.06 -11.83 5.39
C LYS A 103 9.90 -12.57 4.08
N THR A 104 8.66 -12.85 3.68
CA THR A 104 8.40 -13.64 2.48
C THR A 104 7.25 -13.05 1.68
N ILE A 105 7.37 -13.18 0.36
CA ILE A 105 6.34 -12.81 -0.61
C ILE A 105 6.14 -14.00 -1.55
N THR A 106 4.87 -14.36 -1.77
CA THR A 106 4.42 -15.26 -2.83
C THR A 106 3.30 -14.60 -3.61
N ALA A 107 3.15 -14.93 -4.87
CA ALA A 107 2.08 -14.38 -5.69
C ALA A 107 1.69 -15.34 -6.82
N THR A 108 0.47 -15.15 -7.32
CA THR A 108 -0.04 -15.77 -8.54
C THR A 108 -0.86 -14.74 -9.31
N GLY A 109 -1.10 -14.98 -10.60
CA GLY A 109 -1.90 -14.09 -11.44
C GLY A 109 -2.66 -14.85 -12.52
N GLN A 110 -3.64 -14.17 -13.13
CA GLN A 110 -4.44 -14.65 -14.25
C GLN A 110 -4.34 -13.67 -15.42
N ARG A 111 -4.42 -14.21 -16.67
CA ARG A 111 -4.36 -13.43 -17.91
C ARG A 111 -5.40 -13.94 -18.92
N GLY A 112 -5.77 -13.12 -19.89
CA GLY A 112 -6.57 -13.50 -21.03
C GLY A 112 -7.95 -12.84 -21.14
N ILE A 113 -8.24 -11.84 -20.29
CA ILE A 113 -9.49 -11.07 -20.33
C ILE A 113 -9.22 -9.61 -20.70
N VAL A 114 -8.28 -8.94 -20.01
CA VAL A 114 -7.88 -7.55 -20.30
C VAL A 114 -6.94 -7.50 -21.50
N GLY A 115 -6.05 -8.46 -21.61
CA GLY A 115 -5.12 -8.64 -22.71
C GLY A 115 -5.10 -10.06 -23.25
N PRO A 116 -4.28 -10.36 -24.25
CA PRO A 116 -4.11 -11.73 -24.74
C PRO A 116 -3.63 -12.68 -23.64
N LYS A 117 -4.05 -13.94 -23.69
CA LYS A 117 -3.68 -14.97 -22.71
C LYS A 117 -2.16 -15.11 -22.51
N ASP A 118 -1.41 -14.97 -23.60
CA ASP A 118 0.06 -15.04 -23.59
C ASP A 118 0.71 -13.64 -23.61
N GLY A 119 -0.10 -12.60 -23.43
CA GLY A 119 0.36 -11.21 -23.40
C GLY A 119 1.00 -10.82 -22.06
N PRO A 120 1.60 -9.63 -21.99
CA PRO A 120 2.30 -9.16 -20.81
C PRO A 120 1.37 -8.59 -19.71
N THR A 121 0.09 -8.34 -20.03
CA THR A 121 -0.87 -7.71 -19.12
C THR A 121 -1.59 -8.76 -18.28
N TRP A 122 -1.67 -8.53 -16.97
CA TRP A 122 -2.35 -9.39 -16.03
C TRP A 122 -3.75 -8.89 -15.71
N ASP A 123 -4.71 -9.80 -15.66
CA ASP A 123 -6.11 -9.53 -15.34
C ASP A 123 -6.36 -9.38 -13.85
N SER A 124 -5.67 -10.22 -13.08
CA SER A 124 -5.77 -10.25 -11.62
C SER A 124 -4.50 -10.78 -11.00
N THR A 125 -4.24 -10.39 -9.75
CA THR A 125 -3.15 -10.92 -8.93
C THR A 125 -3.62 -11.23 -7.54
N GLN A 126 -3.03 -12.25 -6.95
CA GLN A 126 -3.14 -12.60 -5.55
C GLN A 126 -1.73 -12.68 -4.97
N MET A 127 -1.48 -11.93 -3.92
CA MET A 127 -0.19 -11.86 -3.26
C MET A 127 -0.36 -12.18 -1.78
N ARG A 128 0.55 -12.98 -1.22
CA ARG A 128 0.67 -13.22 0.21
C ARG A 128 1.99 -12.67 0.70
N MET A 129 1.95 -11.88 1.77
CA MET A 129 3.10 -11.36 2.48
C MET A 129 3.11 -11.89 3.92
N VAL A 130 4.29 -12.25 4.42
CA VAL A 130 4.49 -12.63 5.83
C VAL A 130 5.43 -11.63 6.47
N TYR A 131 4.99 -11.07 7.59
CA TYR A 131 5.78 -10.17 8.44
C TYR A 131 6.13 -10.87 9.75
N GLU A 132 7.31 -10.55 10.26
CA GLU A 132 7.76 -10.96 11.60
C GLU A 132 7.86 -9.72 12.49
N TYR A 133 7.45 -9.87 13.73
CA TYR A 133 7.47 -8.82 14.75
C TYR A 133 8.58 -9.06 15.76
N ASP A 134 8.95 -8.03 16.53
CA ASP A 134 10.04 -8.07 17.50
C ASP A 134 9.87 -9.14 18.58
N ASP A 135 8.64 -9.59 18.84
CA ASP A 135 8.32 -10.65 19.77
C ASP A 135 8.44 -12.08 19.16
N GLY A 136 8.89 -12.16 17.90
CA GLY A 136 9.06 -13.42 17.15
C GLY A 136 7.77 -13.98 16.56
N ARG A 137 6.62 -13.33 16.75
CA ARG A 137 5.36 -13.74 16.11
C ARG A 137 5.30 -13.29 14.66
N ASN A 138 4.52 -14.00 13.87
CA ASN A 138 4.30 -13.69 12.46
C ASN A 138 2.85 -13.32 12.20
N ALA A 139 2.63 -12.47 11.20
CA ALA A 139 1.32 -12.25 10.59
C ALA A 139 1.39 -12.43 9.07
N ALA A 140 0.34 -13.00 8.49
CA ALA A 140 0.22 -13.17 7.05
C ALA A 140 -0.90 -12.29 6.50
N PHE A 141 -0.64 -11.64 5.37
CA PHE A 141 -1.59 -10.77 4.69
C PHE A 141 -1.76 -11.21 3.25
N ASP A 142 -3.02 -11.45 2.85
CA ASP A 142 -3.39 -11.77 1.48
C ASP A 142 -4.00 -10.53 0.82
N ILE A 143 -3.51 -10.17 -0.38
CA ILE A 143 -4.01 -9.04 -1.15
C ILE A 143 -4.49 -9.54 -2.51
N HIS A 144 -5.76 -9.30 -2.80
CA HIS A 144 -6.38 -9.62 -4.09
C HIS A 144 -6.65 -8.35 -4.88
N THR A 145 -6.20 -8.33 -6.13
CA THR A 145 -6.48 -7.23 -7.04
C THR A 145 -6.94 -7.74 -8.40
N SER A 146 -7.82 -6.99 -9.06
CA SER A 146 -8.39 -7.42 -10.33
C SER A 146 -8.85 -6.23 -11.15
N TRP A 147 -8.77 -6.39 -12.47
CA TRP A 147 -9.32 -5.48 -13.49
C TRP A 147 -10.48 -6.09 -14.27
N VAL A 148 -11.08 -7.16 -13.77
CA VAL A 148 -12.12 -7.92 -14.50
C VAL A 148 -13.49 -7.90 -13.84
N THR A 149 -13.70 -6.99 -12.89
CA THR A 149 -15.05 -6.76 -12.35
C THR A 149 -15.99 -6.32 -13.48
N PRO A 150 -17.20 -6.87 -13.59
CA PRO A 150 -18.15 -6.44 -14.59
C PRO A 150 -18.49 -4.95 -14.50
N ASP A 151 -18.64 -4.27 -15.62
CA ASP A 151 -18.92 -2.82 -15.64
C ASP A 151 -20.28 -2.44 -15.04
N ASN A 152 -21.21 -3.40 -14.99
CA ASN A 152 -22.52 -3.23 -14.33
C ASN A 152 -22.51 -3.59 -12.82
N PHE A 153 -21.33 -3.82 -12.24
CA PHE A 153 -21.19 -4.00 -10.81
C PHE A 153 -21.64 -2.73 -10.05
N PRO A 154 -22.42 -2.86 -8.96
CA PRO A 154 -22.98 -1.71 -8.26
C PRO A 154 -21.92 -0.97 -7.41
N GLY A 155 -21.04 -0.26 -8.06
CA GLY A 155 -19.94 0.51 -7.45
C GLY A 155 -18.80 0.70 -8.43
N TYR A 156 -18.10 1.84 -8.32
CA TYR A 156 -16.96 2.12 -9.18
C TYR A 156 -15.78 1.16 -8.92
N VAL A 157 -15.46 0.93 -7.66
CA VAL A 157 -14.40 0.02 -7.22
C VAL A 157 -14.88 -0.73 -5.98
N GLU A 158 -14.62 -2.02 -5.90
CA GLU A 158 -14.82 -2.78 -4.67
C GLU A 158 -13.53 -2.81 -3.86
N GLN A 159 -13.60 -2.35 -2.63
CA GLN A 159 -12.46 -2.30 -1.72
C GLN A 159 -12.86 -2.84 -0.36
N GLU A 160 -12.03 -3.73 0.17
CA GLU A 160 -12.29 -4.37 1.44
C GLU A 160 -10.99 -4.62 2.20
N VAL A 161 -11.03 -4.44 3.51
CA VAL A 161 -9.95 -4.82 4.42
C VAL A 161 -10.52 -5.59 5.60
N GLN A 162 -9.92 -6.70 5.94
CA GLN A 162 -10.27 -7.53 7.08
C GLN A 162 -9.02 -7.90 7.85
N PHE A 163 -8.96 -7.56 9.13
CA PHE A 163 -7.86 -7.91 10.00
C PHE A 163 -8.35 -8.66 11.23
N ARG A 164 -7.57 -9.64 11.68
CA ARG A 164 -7.81 -10.43 12.87
C ARG A 164 -6.70 -10.18 13.86
N PHE A 165 -7.07 -9.91 15.09
CA PHE A 165 -6.19 -9.59 16.20
C PHE A 165 -6.35 -10.63 17.31
N ASP A 166 -5.44 -10.65 18.25
CA ASP A 166 -5.55 -11.54 19.42
C ASP A 166 -6.89 -11.31 20.17
N ASN A 167 -7.38 -10.06 20.20
CA ASN A 167 -8.53 -9.65 20.98
C ASN A 167 -9.64 -8.99 20.18
N GLY A 168 -9.63 -9.08 18.85
CA GLY A 168 -10.64 -8.39 18.08
C GLY A 168 -10.61 -8.65 16.58
N VAL A 169 -11.56 -8.06 15.89
CA VAL A 169 -11.68 -8.06 14.43
C VAL A 169 -11.93 -6.66 13.92
N TRP A 170 -11.40 -6.40 12.73
CA TRP A 170 -11.67 -5.19 11.98
C TRP A 170 -12.13 -5.56 10.56
N ASN A 171 -13.31 -5.09 10.17
CA ASN A 171 -13.82 -5.25 8.81
C ASN A 171 -14.18 -3.88 8.26
N GLY A 172 -13.54 -3.48 7.17
CA GLY A 172 -13.79 -2.23 6.46
C GLY A 172 -14.25 -2.51 5.03
N HIS A 173 -15.39 -1.93 4.62
CA HIS A 173 -15.98 -2.12 3.30
C HIS A 173 -16.25 -0.77 2.64
N SER A 174 -15.65 -0.51 1.48
CA SER A 174 -15.85 0.76 0.79
C SER A 174 -17.29 0.99 0.32
N ARG A 175 -17.97 -0.04 -0.15
CA ARG A 175 -19.38 0.07 -0.61
C ARG A 175 -20.34 0.40 0.53
N LYS A 176 -20.11 -0.15 1.71
CA LYS A 176 -20.92 0.12 2.90
C LYS A 176 -20.47 1.41 3.61
N ARG A 177 -19.35 2.00 3.20
CA ARG A 177 -18.79 3.21 3.79
C ARG A 177 -18.78 3.18 5.31
N GLY A 178 -18.24 2.11 5.88
CA GLY A 178 -18.22 1.94 7.32
C GLY A 178 -17.31 0.81 7.75
N VAL A 179 -17.22 0.69 9.07
CA VAL A 179 -16.36 -0.25 9.76
C VAL A 179 -17.15 -1.06 10.77
N GLU A 180 -16.92 -2.35 10.78
CA GLU A 180 -17.30 -3.26 11.86
C GLU A 180 -16.06 -3.58 12.66
N CYS A 181 -16.11 -3.30 13.98
CA CYS A 181 -15.00 -3.60 14.87
C CYS A 181 -15.53 -4.27 16.15
N THR A 182 -14.97 -5.42 16.47
CA THR A 182 -15.22 -6.14 17.73
C THR A 182 -13.91 -6.29 18.48
N VAL A 183 -13.92 -5.95 19.77
CA VAL A 183 -12.78 -6.09 20.66
C VAL A 183 -13.18 -6.91 21.86
N GLU A 184 -12.45 -7.98 22.14
CA GLU A 184 -12.66 -8.84 23.29
C GLU A 184 -12.26 -8.12 24.60
N GLY A 185 -12.92 -8.46 25.71
CA GLY A 185 -12.59 -7.94 27.03
C GLY A 185 -13.05 -6.50 27.31
N LEU A 186 -13.62 -5.80 26.34
CA LEU A 186 -14.31 -4.52 26.60
C LEU A 186 -15.72 -4.77 27.15
N THR A 187 -16.04 -4.18 28.28
CA THR A 187 -17.37 -4.34 28.89
C THR A 187 -18.23 -3.09 28.67
N PRO A 188 -19.43 -3.23 28.09
CA PRO A 188 -19.94 -4.44 27.47
C PRO A 188 -19.21 -4.74 26.15
N THR A 189 -19.01 -6.02 25.81
CA THR A 189 -18.52 -6.45 24.50
C THR A 189 -19.43 -5.89 23.44
N ARG A 190 -18.86 -5.16 22.48
CA ARG A 190 -19.67 -4.46 21.48
C ARG A 190 -19.11 -4.68 20.09
N LEU A 191 -19.97 -5.11 19.22
CA LEU A 191 -19.82 -4.88 17.80
C LEU A 191 -20.06 -3.39 17.53
N LYS A 192 -19.08 -2.68 16.98
CA LYS A 192 -19.26 -1.30 16.55
C LYS A 192 -19.30 -1.24 15.03
N THR A 193 -20.40 -0.75 14.52
CA THR A 193 -20.51 -0.34 13.12
C THR A 193 -20.47 1.18 13.07
N THR A 194 -19.56 1.73 12.30
CA THR A 194 -19.40 3.18 12.14
C THR A 194 -19.55 3.53 10.68
N MET A 195 -20.54 4.35 10.35
CA MET A 195 -20.71 4.89 9.00
C MET A 195 -19.71 6.02 8.76
N ASN A 196 -19.05 6.00 7.61
CA ASN A 196 -18.15 7.05 7.16
C ASN A 196 -18.86 7.94 6.13
N ASN A 197 -19.63 8.91 6.61
CA ASN A 197 -20.42 9.80 5.77
C ASN A 197 -19.57 10.85 5.02
N HIS A 198 -18.32 11.06 5.45
CA HIS A 198 -17.40 12.05 4.88
C HIS A 198 -16.25 11.41 4.09
N TYR A 199 -16.47 10.23 3.60
CA TYR A 199 -15.46 9.49 2.85
C TYR A 199 -14.99 10.26 1.60
N ASN A 200 -15.92 10.79 0.84
CA ASN A 200 -15.65 11.61 -0.35
C ASN A 200 -16.90 12.38 -0.76
N GLY A 201 -16.75 13.62 -1.24
CA GLY A 201 -17.89 14.37 -1.73
C GLY A 201 -17.54 15.80 -2.15
N THR A 202 -18.46 16.39 -2.92
CA THR A 202 -18.46 17.81 -3.24
C THR A 202 -19.56 18.50 -2.45
N PHE A 203 -19.23 19.53 -1.73
CA PHE A 203 -20.14 20.26 -0.84
C PHE A 203 -20.26 21.72 -1.30
N VAL A 204 -21.43 22.31 -1.04
CA VAL A 204 -21.62 23.75 -1.21
C VAL A 204 -21.34 24.44 0.12
N GLU A 205 -20.35 25.31 0.12
CA GLU A 205 -19.98 26.09 1.32
C GLU A 205 -21.02 27.18 1.61
N PRO A 206 -21.11 27.69 2.84
CA PRO A 206 -22.10 28.73 3.20
C PRO A 206 -22.06 29.99 2.32
N TRP A 207 -20.93 30.28 1.69
CA TRP A 207 -20.76 31.41 0.78
C TRP A 207 -20.98 31.05 -0.70
N GLY A 208 -21.49 29.83 -0.99
CA GLY A 208 -21.91 29.40 -2.34
C GLY A 208 -20.83 28.73 -3.18
N GLU A 209 -19.58 28.74 -2.77
CA GLU A 209 -18.50 28.02 -3.46
C GLU A 209 -18.63 26.50 -3.29
N ARG A 210 -18.03 25.75 -4.21
CA ARG A 210 -17.95 24.29 -4.12
C ARG A 210 -16.59 23.85 -3.61
N SER A 211 -16.57 23.08 -2.54
CA SER A 211 -15.37 22.41 -2.04
C SER A 211 -15.44 20.89 -2.23
N GLN A 212 -14.31 20.29 -2.49
CA GLN A 212 -14.18 18.83 -2.48
C GLN A 212 -13.57 18.39 -1.14
N ARG A 213 -14.11 17.30 -0.61
CA ARG A 213 -13.61 16.65 0.61
C ARG A 213 -13.30 15.20 0.31
N GLY A 214 -12.38 14.63 1.05
CA GLY A 214 -12.01 13.23 0.95
C GLY A 214 -10.51 13.03 1.14
N TYR A 215 -10.15 11.80 1.41
CA TYR A 215 -8.77 11.45 1.74
C TYR A 215 -7.78 11.69 0.59
N GLY A 216 -8.23 11.70 -0.66
CA GLY A 216 -7.38 12.06 -1.80
C GLY A 216 -6.96 13.54 -1.78
N ILE A 217 -7.89 14.44 -1.42
CA ILE A 217 -7.60 15.88 -1.27
C ILE A 217 -6.74 16.13 -0.03
N GLU A 218 -6.98 15.41 1.06
CA GLU A 218 -6.16 15.51 2.28
C GLU A 218 -4.67 15.22 2.04
N VAL A 219 -4.34 14.33 1.11
CA VAL A 219 -2.94 14.07 0.74
C VAL A 219 -2.26 15.31 0.20
N LEU A 220 -2.94 16.02 -0.73
CA LEU A 220 -2.41 17.25 -1.33
C LEU A 220 -2.29 18.36 -0.29
N GLU A 221 -3.33 18.57 0.51
CA GLU A 221 -3.33 19.58 1.57
C GLU A 221 -2.20 19.34 2.59
N ARG A 222 -2.01 18.10 3.03
CA ARG A 222 -0.95 17.73 3.96
C ARG A 222 0.43 17.99 3.36
N PHE A 223 0.66 17.57 2.11
CA PHE A 223 1.94 17.83 1.44
C PHE A 223 2.23 19.32 1.31
N VAL A 224 1.25 20.14 0.96
CA VAL A 224 1.41 21.59 0.88
C VAL A 224 1.75 22.19 2.24
N ARG A 225 1.14 21.71 3.32
CA ARG A 225 1.45 22.17 4.70
C ARG A 225 2.87 21.77 5.11
N GLU A 226 3.30 20.55 4.81
CA GLU A 226 4.67 20.08 5.08
C GLU A 226 5.70 20.90 4.30
N LEU A 227 5.41 21.16 3.03
CA LEU A 227 6.26 22.02 2.18
C LEU A 227 6.33 23.45 2.72
N ALA A 228 5.18 24.04 3.07
CA ALA A 228 5.12 25.38 3.64
C ALA A 228 5.89 25.47 4.97
N TYR A 229 5.84 24.44 5.81
CA TYR A 229 6.64 24.37 7.01
C TYR A 229 8.14 24.39 6.71
N VAL A 230 8.59 23.57 5.76
CA VAL A 230 10.01 23.52 5.38
C VAL A 230 10.49 24.86 4.83
N GLU A 231 9.70 25.51 3.96
CA GLU A 231 10.13 26.70 3.24
C GLU A 231 9.94 28.01 4.02
N PHE A 232 8.91 28.11 4.86
CA PHE A 232 8.48 29.39 5.40
C PHE A 232 8.38 29.49 6.93
N ALA A 233 8.48 28.37 7.68
CA ALA A 233 8.35 28.41 9.13
C ALA A 233 9.68 28.78 9.80
N GLY A 234 9.95 30.07 10.05
CA GLY A 234 11.11 30.53 10.77
C GLY A 234 12.29 31.00 9.88
N ALA A 235 13.50 31.08 10.46
CA ALA A 235 14.66 31.60 9.76
C ALA A 235 15.13 30.66 8.64
N GLN A 236 15.68 31.23 7.57
CA GLN A 236 16.22 30.45 6.44
C GLN A 236 17.36 29.50 6.83
N GLY A 237 18.18 29.89 7.84
CA GLY A 237 19.22 29.04 8.37
C GLY A 237 18.75 27.72 8.96
N ASP A 238 17.49 27.65 9.42
CA ASP A 238 16.89 26.48 10.04
C ASP A 238 16.16 25.55 9.01
N ARG A 239 16.11 25.96 7.74
CA ARG A 239 15.48 25.17 6.68
C ARG A 239 16.00 23.73 6.58
N PRO A 240 17.33 23.47 6.66
CA PRO A 240 17.84 22.10 6.65
C PRO A 240 17.31 21.23 7.79
N ALA A 241 17.16 21.77 8.99
CA ALA A 241 16.60 21.03 10.13
C ALA A 241 15.12 20.70 9.91
N ARG A 242 14.31 21.67 9.47
CA ARG A 242 12.91 21.45 9.12
C ARG A 242 12.72 20.43 7.98
N TYR A 243 13.63 20.49 6.99
CA TYR A 243 13.65 19.50 5.91
C TYR A 243 13.91 18.09 6.48
N GLN A 244 14.89 17.91 7.33
CA GLN A 244 15.20 16.60 7.94
C GLN A 244 14.02 16.08 8.76
N GLU A 245 13.37 16.93 9.54
CA GLU A 245 12.18 16.60 10.30
C GLU A 245 11.07 16.08 9.40
N MET A 246 10.73 16.82 8.34
CA MET A 246 9.65 16.42 7.42
C MET A 246 10.01 15.22 6.55
N GLN A 247 11.30 15.04 6.21
CA GLN A 247 11.76 13.90 5.40
C GLN A 247 11.79 12.58 6.20
N SER A 248 11.72 12.64 7.52
CA SER A 248 11.82 11.47 8.42
C SER A 248 10.55 11.20 9.22
N LEU A 249 9.38 11.61 8.73
CA LEU A 249 8.10 11.38 9.42
C LEU A 249 7.72 9.89 9.50
N GLY A 250 8.29 9.05 8.65
CA GLY A 250 8.12 7.60 8.71
C GLY A 250 6.80 7.07 8.17
N TYR A 251 6.07 7.85 7.34
CA TYR A 251 4.83 7.34 6.77
C TYR A 251 4.78 7.30 5.24
N ASN A 252 5.15 8.36 4.53
CA ASN A 252 5.17 8.43 3.06
C ASN A 252 6.49 8.97 2.50
N ASP A 253 7.52 8.96 3.28
CA ASP A 253 8.90 9.26 2.89
C ASP A 253 9.45 8.15 2.00
N LEU A 254 10.44 8.47 1.18
CA LEU A 254 11.12 7.47 0.35
C LEU A 254 11.77 6.37 1.19
N ALA A 255 12.40 6.71 2.30
CA ALA A 255 12.97 5.71 3.21
C ALA A 255 11.91 4.79 3.82
N ALA A 256 10.75 5.34 4.21
CA ALA A 256 9.62 4.58 4.73
C ALA A 256 8.88 3.77 3.64
N ASP A 257 9.20 3.96 2.38
CA ASP A 257 8.60 3.23 1.26
C ASP A 257 9.30 1.90 0.94
N ARG A 258 10.40 1.62 1.61
CA ARG A 258 11.30 0.52 1.28
C ARG A 258 10.63 -0.86 1.27
N GLN A 259 9.85 -1.21 2.29
CA GLN A 259 9.16 -2.49 2.34
C GLN A 259 8.06 -2.58 1.27
N THR A 260 7.40 -1.48 0.96
CA THR A 260 6.41 -1.40 -0.12
C THR A 260 7.06 -1.66 -1.47
N VAL A 261 8.18 -1.01 -1.77
CA VAL A 261 8.92 -1.21 -3.04
C VAL A 261 9.51 -2.62 -3.10
N ALA A 262 9.99 -3.17 -1.98
CA ALA A 262 10.45 -4.57 -1.91
C ALA A 262 9.34 -5.56 -2.31
N ALA A 263 8.13 -5.36 -1.80
CA ALA A 263 6.99 -6.20 -2.15
C ALA A 263 6.56 -6.03 -3.63
N VAL A 264 6.62 -4.81 -4.17
CA VAL A 264 6.35 -4.52 -5.60
C VAL A 264 7.39 -5.22 -6.47
N GLN A 265 8.67 -5.07 -6.20
CA GLN A 265 9.76 -5.72 -6.96
C GLN A 265 9.64 -7.25 -6.90
N ALA A 266 9.31 -7.79 -5.75
CA ALA A 266 9.08 -9.23 -5.58
C ALA A 266 7.89 -9.71 -6.42
N LEU A 267 6.77 -8.99 -6.40
CA LEU A 267 5.59 -9.31 -7.20
C LEU A 267 5.90 -9.34 -8.70
N GLU A 268 6.57 -8.30 -9.21
CA GLU A 268 6.97 -8.23 -10.63
C GLU A 268 7.86 -9.43 -11.02
N ALA A 269 8.85 -9.77 -10.20
CA ALA A 269 9.74 -10.90 -10.46
C ALA A 269 8.97 -12.25 -10.44
N ILE A 270 8.11 -12.47 -9.45
CA ILE A 270 7.30 -13.70 -9.35
C ILE A 270 6.37 -13.83 -10.56
N LEU A 271 5.70 -12.75 -10.96
CA LEU A 271 4.81 -12.77 -12.12
C LEU A 271 5.58 -13.00 -13.44
N ALA A 272 6.80 -12.48 -13.58
CA ALA A 272 7.65 -12.75 -14.74
C ALA A 272 8.01 -14.24 -14.84
N HIS A 273 8.39 -14.88 -13.74
CA HIS A 273 8.64 -16.31 -13.69
C HIS A 273 7.38 -17.14 -13.92
N HIS A 274 6.26 -16.74 -13.35
CA HIS A 274 4.96 -17.39 -13.62
C HIS A 274 4.62 -17.34 -15.11
N ALA A 275 4.85 -16.19 -15.78
CA ALA A 275 4.64 -16.04 -17.22
C ALA A 275 5.57 -16.94 -18.05
N ALA A 276 6.77 -17.24 -17.55
CA ALA A 276 7.73 -18.15 -18.16
C ALA A 276 7.45 -19.64 -17.88
N GLY A 277 6.36 -19.96 -17.18
CA GLY A 277 5.99 -21.34 -16.82
C GLY A 277 6.68 -21.87 -15.56
N GLU A 278 7.23 -21.00 -14.73
CA GLU A 278 7.83 -21.31 -13.43
C GLU A 278 6.93 -20.77 -12.30
N PRO A 279 5.79 -21.39 -11.98
CA PRO A 279 4.92 -20.98 -10.88
C PRO A 279 5.55 -21.26 -9.51
N ASP A 280 4.89 -20.80 -8.46
CA ASP A 280 5.23 -21.10 -7.05
C ASP A 280 6.59 -20.55 -6.60
N CYS A 281 7.08 -19.51 -7.23
CA CYS A 281 8.26 -18.79 -6.77
C CYS A 281 8.01 -18.11 -5.43
N VAL A 282 9.05 -18.04 -4.59
CA VAL A 282 9.02 -17.37 -3.29
C VAL A 282 10.14 -16.35 -3.22
N VAL A 283 9.84 -15.10 -2.91
CA VAL A 283 10.85 -14.10 -2.57
C VAL A 283 11.02 -14.05 -1.06
N ARG A 284 12.27 -14.08 -0.60
CA ARG A 284 12.65 -13.85 0.80
C ARG A 284 13.42 -12.56 0.94
N VAL A 285 13.13 -11.85 2.03
CA VAL A 285 13.87 -10.65 2.42
C VAL A 285 14.98 -11.07 3.40
N ASN A 286 16.20 -10.64 3.14
CA ASN A 286 17.33 -10.90 4.01
C ASN A 286 17.32 -9.94 5.21
N ASP A 287 17.34 -10.47 6.42
CA ASP A 287 17.25 -9.69 7.66
C ASP A 287 18.43 -8.76 7.92
N ARG A 288 19.61 -9.10 7.39
CA ARG A 288 20.84 -8.33 7.68
C ARG A 288 20.96 -7.05 6.85
N ASN A 289 20.53 -7.10 5.60
CA ASN A 289 20.77 -5.99 4.65
C ASN A 289 19.56 -5.62 3.81
N GLY A 290 18.39 -6.25 4.03
CA GLY A 290 17.17 -6.02 3.25
C GLY A 290 17.26 -6.48 1.78
N GLY A 291 18.19 -7.37 1.47
CA GLY A 291 18.33 -7.97 0.14
C GLY A 291 17.12 -8.82 -0.23
N LEU A 292 16.80 -8.91 -1.52
CA LEU A 292 15.72 -9.71 -2.06
C LEU A 292 16.28 -10.90 -2.82
N VAL A 293 15.82 -12.09 -2.47
CA VAL A 293 16.27 -13.35 -3.10
C VAL A 293 15.06 -14.19 -3.50
N LEU A 294 14.97 -14.51 -4.78
CA LEU A 294 13.90 -15.33 -5.36
C LEU A 294 14.33 -16.79 -5.44
N TYR A 295 13.49 -17.64 -4.87
CA TYR A 295 13.63 -19.09 -4.89
C TYR A 295 12.63 -19.70 -5.87
N ARG A 296 13.12 -20.54 -6.78
CA ARG A 296 12.33 -21.24 -7.80
C ARG A 296 12.20 -22.71 -7.44
N PRO A 297 11.04 -23.32 -7.52
CA PRO A 297 10.88 -24.75 -7.30
C PRO A 297 11.80 -25.59 -8.19
N GLY A 298 12.52 -26.54 -7.60
CA GLY A 298 13.41 -27.44 -8.32
C GLY A 298 14.72 -26.84 -8.83
N LYS A 299 15.01 -25.57 -8.56
CA LYS A 299 16.31 -24.94 -8.86
C LYS A 299 17.16 -24.86 -7.59
N ALA A 300 18.44 -25.26 -7.72
CA ALA A 300 19.37 -25.24 -6.59
C ALA A 300 19.84 -23.85 -6.22
N GLU A 301 20.01 -22.98 -7.23
CA GLU A 301 20.53 -21.64 -7.04
C GLU A 301 19.38 -20.61 -7.03
N PRO A 302 19.29 -19.78 -5.99
CA PRO A 302 18.34 -18.68 -5.95
C PRO A 302 18.83 -17.52 -6.83
N GLU A 303 17.89 -16.68 -7.25
CA GLU A 303 18.13 -15.45 -7.99
C GLU A 303 18.18 -14.25 -7.05
N VAL A 304 19.24 -13.45 -7.12
CA VAL A 304 19.37 -12.21 -6.33
C VAL A 304 18.69 -11.07 -7.08
N LEU A 305 17.54 -10.61 -6.58
CA LEU A 305 16.81 -9.47 -7.16
C LEU A 305 17.38 -8.13 -6.68
N TYR A 306 17.91 -8.11 -5.46
CA TYR A 306 18.54 -6.95 -4.85
C TYR A 306 19.54 -7.42 -3.78
N SER A 307 20.78 -6.95 -3.86
CA SER A 307 21.86 -7.41 -2.96
C SER A 307 21.80 -6.81 -1.55
N GLY A 308 20.96 -5.79 -1.35
CA GLY A 308 20.87 -5.08 -0.06
C GLY A 308 21.83 -3.89 0.02
N LYS A 309 21.68 -3.11 1.11
CA LYS A 309 22.64 -2.06 1.45
C LYS A 309 23.80 -2.70 2.20
N VAL A 310 25.01 -2.41 1.75
CA VAL A 310 26.28 -2.79 2.43
C VAL A 310 26.50 -1.91 3.63
#